data_efa950970faab7ab2967f0a3f12ffb71
#
_entry.id   efa950970faab7ab2967f0a3f12ffb71
#
_cell.length_a   1.000
_cell.length_b   1.000
_cell.length_c   1.000
_cell.angle_alpha   90.00
_cell.angle_beta   90.00
_cell.angle_gamma   90.00
#
_symmetry.space_group_name_H-M   'P 1'
#
loop_
_entity.id
_entity.type
_entity.pdbx_description
1 polymer ?
#
loop_
_entity_poly.entity_id
_entity_poly.type
_entity_poly.pdbx_seq_one_letter_code
_entity_poly.pdbx_strand_id
1 'polypeptide(L)'
;MIYKLYFDGSCKYKNDGSCDMGMGAVVLDSRNNIVYEQGWNTPAYDHKDDNGILSNNVAEYQALFRGLDALSVKRPDGISELRIYGDSKLVIEQVQGNWKVKAAHLKKYRDSCVAQIKLYEKEGCKVSLEWIPREQNKPADRLAQNAADGMERHSNQLHDERD
;
A
#
# COMPACT_ATOMS: atom_id res chain seq x y z
N MET A 1 6.25 -0.60 20.08
CA MET A 1 4.99 0.03 19.65
C MET A 1 4.36 -0.74 18.51
N ILE A 2 3.04 -0.80 18.51
CA ILE A 2 2.27 -1.53 17.49
C ILE A 2 1.66 -0.52 16.54
N TYR A 3 1.87 -0.73 15.24
CA TYR A 3 1.26 0.08 14.19
C TYR A 3 0.41 -0.79 13.28
N LYS A 4 -0.62 -0.17 12.70
CA LYS A 4 -1.51 -0.82 11.74
C LYS A 4 -1.41 -0.06 10.43
N LEU A 5 -1.12 -0.75 9.34
CA LEU A 5 -1.03 -0.17 8.00
C LEU A 5 -2.20 -0.69 7.17
N TYR A 6 -3.01 0.23 6.66
CA TYR A 6 -4.10 -0.06 5.73
C TYR A 6 -3.69 0.45 4.36
N PHE A 7 -3.87 -0.35 3.32
CA PHE A 7 -3.52 0.05 1.97
C PHE A 7 -4.64 -0.28 1.01
N ASP A 8 -4.71 0.48 -0.09
CA ASP A 8 -5.67 0.25 -1.17
C ASP A 8 -5.17 0.87 -2.45
N GLY A 9 -5.55 0.26 -3.59
CA GLY A 9 -5.23 0.74 -4.91
C GLY A 9 -6.47 0.87 -5.77
N SER A 10 -6.46 1.82 -6.69
CA SER A 10 -7.56 2.11 -7.58
C SER A 10 -7.05 2.41 -8.98
N CYS A 11 -7.74 1.90 -9.99
CA CYS A 11 -7.47 2.22 -11.39
C CYS A 11 -8.72 2.85 -12.00
N LYS A 12 -8.57 4.03 -12.60
CA LYS A 12 -9.64 4.67 -13.37
C LYS A 12 -9.25 4.65 -14.84
N TYR A 13 -9.95 3.84 -15.61
CA TYR A 13 -9.63 3.64 -17.01
C TYR A 13 -10.19 4.76 -17.86
N LYS A 14 -9.41 5.15 -18.88
CA LYS A 14 -9.80 6.16 -19.85
C LYS A 14 -10.16 5.51 -21.17
N ASN A 15 -10.80 6.30 -22.05
CA ASN A 15 -11.26 5.78 -23.36
C ASN A 15 -10.12 5.32 -24.27
N ASP A 16 -8.90 5.84 -24.05
CA ASP A 16 -7.73 5.46 -24.85
C ASP A 16 -7.03 4.20 -24.33
N GLY A 17 -7.58 3.56 -23.30
CA GLY A 17 -6.99 2.36 -22.72
C GLY A 17 -5.96 2.62 -21.63
N SER A 18 -5.58 3.87 -21.40
CA SER A 18 -4.72 4.22 -20.28
C SER A 18 -5.54 4.27 -18.99
N CYS A 19 -4.87 4.34 -17.87
CA CYS A 19 -5.58 4.55 -16.61
C CYS A 19 -4.79 5.47 -15.68
N ASP A 20 -5.55 6.16 -14.84
CA ASP A 20 -4.97 6.87 -13.71
C ASP A 20 -5.01 5.93 -12.52
N MET A 21 -3.86 5.69 -11.93
CA MET A 21 -3.78 4.86 -10.74
C MET A 21 -3.69 5.74 -9.51
N GLY A 22 -4.48 5.36 -8.51
CA GLY A 22 -4.39 5.95 -7.19
C GLY A 22 -4.00 4.89 -6.18
N MET A 23 -3.14 5.26 -5.27
CA MET A 23 -2.73 4.40 -4.16
C MET A 23 -2.96 5.15 -2.87
N GLY A 24 -3.38 4.44 -1.84
CA GLY A 24 -3.61 5.05 -0.54
C GLY A 24 -3.07 4.18 0.58
N ALA A 25 -2.53 4.83 1.60
CA ALA A 25 -2.05 4.15 2.79
C ALA A 25 -2.36 4.98 4.02
N VAL A 26 -2.83 4.31 5.07
CA VAL A 26 -3.13 4.93 6.36
C VAL A 26 -2.46 4.10 7.44
N VAL A 27 -1.70 4.77 8.31
CA VAL A 27 -1.05 4.12 9.45
C VAL A 27 -1.70 4.62 10.72
N LEU A 28 -2.14 3.68 11.54
CA LEU A 28 -2.72 3.96 12.85
C LEU A 28 -1.79 3.47 13.95
N ASP A 29 -1.79 4.17 15.09
CA ASP A 29 -1.12 3.67 16.28
C ASP A 29 -2.04 2.68 17.03
N SER A 30 -1.60 2.18 18.17
CA SER A 30 -2.36 1.18 18.95
C SER A 30 -3.68 1.73 19.49
N ARG A 31 -3.84 3.04 19.52
CA ARG A 31 -5.09 3.70 19.94
C ARG A 31 -5.98 4.08 18.78
N ASN A 32 -5.63 3.62 17.56
CA ASN A 32 -6.33 3.94 16.32
C ASN A 32 -6.29 5.40 15.93
N ASN A 33 -5.28 6.14 16.39
CA ASN A 33 -5.03 7.49 15.91
C ASN A 33 -4.26 7.43 14.60
N ILE A 34 -4.64 8.26 13.64
CA ILE A 34 -3.92 8.36 12.37
C ILE A 34 -2.58 9.05 12.64
N VAL A 35 -1.48 8.34 12.42
CA VAL A 35 -0.14 8.90 12.58
C VAL A 35 0.52 9.18 11.24
N TYR A 36 0.00 8.60 10.16
CA TYR A 36 0.45 8.87 8.81
C TYR A 36 -0.64 8.48 7.83
N GLU A 37 -0.86 9.30 6.82
CA GLU A 37 -1.72 8.94 5.69
C GLU A 37 -1.23 9.65 4.45
N GLN A 38 -1.35 8.98 3.31
CA GLN A 38 -0.97 9.57 2.03
C GLN A 38 -1.69 8.87 0.88
N GLY A 39 -2.06 9.68 -0.12
CA GLY A 39 -2.48 9.20 -1.42
C GLY A 39 -1.39 9.52 -2.44
N TRP A 40 -1.17 8.62 -3.39
CA TRP A 40 -0.23 8.80 -4.49
C TRP A 40 -0.98 8.61 -5.80
N ASN A 41 -0.61 9.40 -6.79
CA ASN A 41 -1.20 9.33 -8.13
C ASN A 41 -0.13 8.96 -9.15
N THR A 42 -0.48 8.08 -10.06
CA THR A 42 0.31 7.84 -11.26
C THR A 42 -0.61 8.12 -12.45
N PRO A 43 -0.64 9.37 -12.92
CA PRO A 43 -1.56 9.76 -13.99
C PRO A 43 -1.16 9.13 -15.31
N ALA A 44 -2.18 8.78 -16.11
CA ALA A 44 -1.99 8.23 -17.45
C ALA A 44 -0.94 7.11 -17.45
N TYR A 45 -1.03 6.22 -16.47
CA TYR A 45 -0.08 5.13 -16.31
C TYR A 45 0.08 4.36 -17.62
N ASP A 46 1.32 4.29 -18.11
CA ASP A 46 1.66 3.53 -19.28
C ASP A 46 2.04 2.11 -18.85
N HIS A 47 1.14 1.19 -19.10
CA HIS A 47 1.28 -0.18 -18.68
C HIS A 47 2.00 -1.07 -19.70
N LYS A 48 2.63 -0.47 -20.70
CA LYS A 48 3.35 -1.23 -21.73
C LYS A 48 4.44 -2.11 -21.13
N ASP A 49 5.10 -1.60 -20.10
CA ASP A 49 6.12 -2.36 -19.40
C ASP A 49 5.56 -3.58 -18.68
N ASP A 50 4.26 -3.60 -18.46
CA ASP A 50 3.57 -4.74 -17.85
C ASP A 50 2.87 -5.59 -18.88
N ASN A 51 3.36 -5.57 -20.13
CA ASN A 51 2.82 -6.33 -21.28
C ASN A 51 1.37 -5.96 -21.59
N GLY A 52 1.01 -4.71 -21.36
CA GLY A 52 -0.33 -4.22 -21.63
C GLY A 52 -1.37 -4.68 -20.62
N ILE A 53 -0.96 -5.28 -19.51
CA ILE A 53 -1.88 -5.76 -18.49
C ILE A 53 -2.06 -4.66 -17.46
N LEU A 54 -3.20 -3.98 -17.58
CA LEU A 54 -3.64 -3.04 -16.55
C LEU A 54 -4.51 -3.78 -15.58
N SER A 55 -4.25 -3.63 -14.33
CA SER A 55 -5.12 -4.23 -13.33
C SER A 55 -5.07 -3.41 -12.06
N ASN A 56 -6.18 -3.46 -11.32
CA ASN A 56 -6.21 -2.94 -9.97
C ASN A 56 -5.12 -3.60 -9.10
N ASN A 57 -4.69 -4.79 -9.48
CA ASN A 57 -3.66 -5.52 -8.73
C ASN A 57 -2.32 -4.78 -8.70
N VAL A 58 -1.94 -4.13 -9.82
CA VAL A 58 -0.72 -3.31 -9.84
C VAL A 58 -0.84 -2.15 -8.87
N ALA A 59 -1.98 -1.45 -8.89
CA ALA A 59 -2.23 -0.35 -7.97
C ALA A 59 -2.22 -0.82 -6.50
N GLU A 60 -2.81 -1.98 -6.24
CA GLU A 60 -2.83 -2.56 -4.90
C GLU A 60 -1.42 -2.88 -4.40
N TYR A 61 -0.61 -3.52 -5.23
CA TYR A 61 0.77 -3.81 -4.87
C TYR A 61 1.58 -2.54 -4.64
N GLN A 62 1.39 -1.54 -5.49
CA GLN A 62 2.09 -0.27 -5.32
C GLN A 62 1.67 0.44 -4.05
N ALA A 63 0.39 0.36 -3.69
CA ALA A 63 -0.09 0.96 -2.44
C ALA A 63 0.59 0.32 -1.24
N LEU A 64 0.70 -1.00 -1.22
CA LEU A 64 1.39 -1.71 -0.14
C LEU A 64 2.86 -1.33 -0.09
N PHE A 65 3.54 -1.37 -1.23
CA PHE A 65 4.96 -1.04 -1.30
C PHE A 65 5.22 0.40 -0.83
N ARG A 66 4.44 1.35 -1.34
CA ARG A 66 4.61 2.76 -0.99
C ARG A 66 4.32 3.01 0.49
N GLY A 67 3.30 2.33 1.03
CA GLY A 67 3.01 2.42 2.46
C GLY A 67 4.14 1.91 3.33
N LEU A 68 4.68 0.75 2.99
CA LEU A 68 5.81 0.17 3.71
C LEU A 68 7.05 1.05 3.60
N ASP A 69 7.33 1.56 2.41
CA ASP A 69 8.50 2.41 2.17
C ASP A 69 8.38 3.73 2.92
N ALA A 70 7.23 4.37 2.87
CA ALA A 70 6.99 5.63 3.56
C ALA A 70 7.13 5.48 5.07
N LEU A 71 6.57 4.41 5.63
CA LEU A 71 6.70 4.14 7.06
C LEU A 71 8.16 3.88 7.43
N SER A 72 8.91 3.19 6.57
CA SER A 72 10.33 2.94 6.79
C SER A 72 11.13 4.24 6.81
N VAL A 73 10.83 5.16 5.90
CA VAL A 73 11.51 6.47 5.84
C VAL A 73 11.15 7.33 7.04
N LYS A 74 9.89 7.35 7.42
CA LYS A 74 9.38 8.14 8.55
C LYS A 74 9.69 7.53 9.90
N ARG A 75 10.08 6.37 9.91
CA ARG A 75 10.32 5.42 10.97
C ARG A 75 10.31 5.95 12.39
N PRO A 76 9.27 5.65 13.15
CA PRO A 76 9.31 5.88 14.59
C PRO A 76 10.22 4.83 15.23
N ASP A 77 10.95 5.23 16.25
CA ASP A 77 11.78 4.29 17.00
C ASP A 77 10.89 3.24 17.66
N GLY A 78 11.37 1.99 17.67
CA GLY A 78 10.76 0.95 18.47
C GLY A 78 9.48 0.37 17.93
N ILE A 79 9.36 0.20 16.60
CA ILE A 79 8.24 -0.59 16.06
C ILE A 79 8.47 -2.06 16.44
N SER A 80 7.62 -2.57 17.33
CA SER A 80 7.69 -3.96 17.73
C SER A 80 6.79 -4.85 16.89
N GLU A 81 5.70 -4.29 16.37
CA GLU A 81 4.75 -5.05 15.57
C GLU A 81 4.12 -4.14 14.52
N LEU A 82 4.01 -4.66 13.30
CA LEU A 82 3.33 -4.02 12.20
C LEU A 82 2.25 -4.96 11.67
N ARG A 83 1.00 -4.53 11.77
CA ARG A 83 -0.15 -5.28 11.26
C ARG A 83 -0.60 -4.62 9.97
N ILE A 84 -0.61 -5.39 8.88
CA ILE A 84 -0.94 -4.89 7.55
C ILE A 84 -2.32 -5.41 7.17
N TYR A 85 -3.19 -4.50 6.74
CA TYR A 85 -4.57 -4.82 6.34
C TYR A 85 -4.84 -4.30 4.94
N GLY A 86 -5.51 -5.09 4.14
CA GLY A 86 -5.95 -4.69 2.81
C GLY A 86 -7.14 -5.51 2.37
N ASP A 87 -7.89 -5.01 1.41
CA ASP A 87 -9.07 -5.68 0.89
C ASP A 87 -8.82 -6.42 -0.42
N SER A 88 -7.57 -6.46 -0.88
CA SER A 88 -7.17 -7.28 -2.02
C SER A 88 -6.72 -8.65 -1.52
N LYS A 89 -7.61 -9.62 -1.62
CA LYS A 89 -7.27 -10.97 -1.18
C LYS A 89 -6.09 -11.54 -1.97
N LEU A 90 -6.05 -11.23 -3.27
CA LEU A 90 -4.95 -11.70 -4.12
C LEU A 90 -3.60 -11.19 -3.60
N VAL A 91 -3.49 -9.90 -3.30
CA VAL A 91 -2.22 -9.33 -2.83
C VAL A 91 -1.85 -9.92 -1.47
N ILE A 92 -2.79 -9.97 -0.54
CA ILE A 92 -2.53 -10.51 0.81
C ILE A 92 -2.04 -11.97 0.72
N GLU A 93 -2.74 -12.80 -0.05
CA GLU A 93 -2.39 -14.21 -0.16
C GLU A 93 -1.09 -14.44 -0.93
N GLN A 94 -0.83 -13.64 -1.96
CA GLN A 94 0.41 -13.77 -2.72
C GLN A 94 1.62 -13.32 -1.91
N VAL A 95 1.49 -12.24 -1.16
CA VAL A 95 2.59 -11.73 -0.33
C VAL A 95 2.90 -12.71 0.81
N GLN A 96 1.88 -13.34 1.37
CA GLN A 96 2.07 -14.37 2.41
C GLN A 96 2.64 -15.68 1.84
N GLY A 97 2.62 -15.85 0.53
CA GLY A 97 3.13 -17.06 -0.10
C GLY A 97 2.10 -18.18 -0.20
N ASN A 98 0.84 -17.91 0.15
CA ASN A 98 -0.23 -18.92 0.07
C ASN A 98 -0.71 -19.14 -1.36
N TRP A 99 -0.65 -18.10 -2.20
CA TRP A 99 -1.04 -18.15 -3.61
C TRP A 99 0.17 -17.85 -4.47
N LYS A 100 0.32 -18.63 -5.56
CA LYS A 100 1.37 -18.37 -6.54
C LYS A 100 1.06 -17.11 -7.35
N VAL A 101 2.11 -16.42 -7.74
CA VAL A 101 2.00 -15.30 -8.66
C VAL A 101 2.25 -15.83 -10.07
N LYS A 102 1.18 -15.97 -10.85
CA LYS A 102 1.26 -16.49 -12.22
C LYS A 102 1.64 -15.41 -13.21
N ALA A 103 1.20 -14.18 -12.98
CA ALA A 103 1.48 -13.08 -13.88
C ALA A 103 2.88 -12.54 -13.63
N ALA A 104 3.74 -12.61 -14.65
CA ALA A 104 5.14 -12.19 -14.51
C ALA A 104 5.26 -10.73 -14.07
N HIS A 105 4.39 -9.86 -14.56
CA HIS A 105 4.44 -8.43 -14.21
C HIS A 105 4.11 -8.17 -12.73
N LEU A 106 3.35 -9.05 -12.08
CA LEU A 106 3.05 -8.90 -10.65
C LEU A 106 4.16 -9.46 -9.76
N LYS A 107 4.97 -10.38 -10.30
CA LYS A 107 5.99 -11.04 -9.50
C LYS A 107 7.01 -10.06 -8.95
N LYS A 108 7.43 -9.09 -9.74
CA LYS A 108 8.40 -8.08 -9.29
C LYS A 108 7.81 -7.21 -8.17
N TYR A 109 6.53 -6.90 -8.24
CA TYR A 109 5.87 -6.11 -7.19
C TYR A 109 5.76 -6.94 -5.90
N ARG A 110 5.34 -8.22 -6.04
CA ARG A 110 5.28 -9.12 -4.89
C ARG A 110 6.63 -9.23 -4.22
N ASP A 111 7.69 -9.44 -5.02
CA ASP A 111 9.03 -9.61 -4.48
C ASP A 111 9.52 -8.35 -3.76
N SER A 112 9.19 -7.17 -4.29
CA SER A 112 9.54 -5.90 -3.64
C SER A 112 8.85 -5.73 -2.30
N CYS A 113 7.56 -6.09 -2.22
CA CYS A 113 6.83 -6.03 -0.95
C CYS A 113 7.39 -7.01 0.07
N VAL A 114 7.68 -8.23 -0.35
CA VAL A 114 8.27 -9.24 0.53
C VAL A 114 9.63 -8.78 1.05
N ALA A 115 10.44 -8.17 0.18
CA ALA A 115 11.75 -7.65 0.59
C ALA A 115 11.61 -6.56 1.65
N GLN A 116 10.65 -5.66 1.49
CA GLN A 116 10.39 -4.62 2.48
C GLN A 116 9.97 -5.24 3.82
N ILE A 117 9.08 -6.20 3.80
CA ILE A 117 8.62 -6.88 5.03
C ILE A 117 9.80 -7.55 5.73
N LYS A 118 10.67 -8.20 4.98
CA LYS A 118 11.84 -8.85 5.58
C LYS A 118 12.79 -7.86 6.24
N LEU A 119 12.88 -6.63 5.70
CA LEU A 119 13.70 -5.60 6.34
C LEU A 119 13.12 -5.22 7.71
N TYR A 120 11.80 -5.09 7.82
CA TYR A 120 11.16 -4.84 9.12
C TYR A 120 11.43 -5.99 10.08
N GLU A 121 11.27 -7.22 9.62
CA GLU A 121 11.47 -8.40 10.46
C GLU A 121 12.92 -8.53 10.93
N LYS A 122 13.86 -8.19 10.06
CA LYS A 122 15.27 -8.22 10.40
C LYS A 122 15.61 -7.28 11.55
N GLU A 123 14.84 -6.22 11.70
CA GLU A 123 15.06 -5.25 12.76
C GLU A 123 14.23 -5.55 14.01
N GLY A 124 13.65 -6.73 14.07
CA GLY A 124 12.93 -7.20 15.25
C GLY A 124 11.44 -6.89 15.23
N CYS A 125 10.91 -6.38 14.13
CA CYS A 125 9.48 -6.09 14.01
C CYS A 125 8.73 -7.35 13.60
N LYS A 126 7.67 -7.67 14.34
CA LYS A 126 6.76 -8.75 13.95
C LYS A 126 5.78 -8.21 12.93
N VAL A 127 5.74 -8.80 11.74
CA VAL A 127 4.85 -8.35 10.66
C VAL A 127 3.79 -9.39 10.39
N SER A 128 2.55 -8.96 10.30
CA SER A 128 1.43 -9.82 9.91
C SER A 128 0.61 -9.13 8.82
N LEU A 129 -0.03 -9.95 7.97
CA LEU A 129 -0.93 -9.46 6.93
C LEU A 129 -2.27 -10.14 7.10
N GLU A 130 -3.34 -9.36 6.97
CA GLU A 130 -4.69 -9.88 7.09
C GLU A 130 -5.59 -9.22 6.06
N TRP A 131 -6.36 -10.05 5.34
CA TRP A 131 -7.39 -9.55 4.45
C TRP A 131 -8.58 -9.05 5.28
N ILE A 132 -9.11 -7.89 4.89
CA ILE A 132 -10.32 -7.33 5.49
C ILE A 132 -11.30 -7.00 4.38
N PRO A 133 -12.62 -7.00 4.66
CA PRO A 133 -13.59 -6.57 3.66
C PRO A 133 -13.46 -5.08 3.37
N ARG A 134 -13.90 -4.69 2.18
CA ARG A 134 -13.73 -3.33 1.67
C ARG A 134 -14.35 -2.28 2.60
N GLU A 135 -15.49 -2.58 3.21
CA GLU A 135 -16.15 -1.65 4.12
C GLU A 135 -15.34 -1.35 5.38
N GLN A 136 -14.34 -2.16 5.68
CA GLN A 136 -13.42 -1.93 6.80
C GLN A 136 -12.14 -1.22 6.37
N ASN A 137 -12.01 -0.92 5.06
CA ASN A 137 -10.81 -0.28 4.51
C ASN A 137 -11.12 1.09 3.91
N LYS A 138 -12.18 1.75 4.36
CA LYS A 138 -12.67 2.99 3.76
C LYS A 138 -11.66 4.13 3.71
N PRO A 139 -10.89 4.41 4.77
CA PRO A 139 -9.93 5.52 4.68
C PRO A 139 -8.88 5.34 3.59
N ALA A 140 -8.32 4.14 3.46
CA ALA A 140 -7.35 3.85 2.40
C ALA A 140 -8.02 3.88 1.02
N ASP A 141 -9.23 3.33 0.91
CA ASP A 141 -9.99 3.35 -0.34
C ASP A 141 -10.27 4.78 -0.80
N ARG A 142 -10.66 5.65 0.12
CA ARG A 142 -10.94 7.06 -0.21
C ARG A 142 -9.68 7.76 -0.71
N LEU A 143 -8.55 7.55 -0.04
CA LEU A 143 -7.29 8.14 -0.46
C LEU A 143 -6.89 7.65 -1.85
N ALA A 144 -7.06 6.35 -2.12
CA ALA A 144 -6.72 5.78 -3.42
C ALA A 144 -7.60 6.36 -4.53
N GLN A 145 -8.91 6.46 -4.29
CA GLN A 145 -9.83 7.00 -5.29
C GLN A 145 -9.60 8.48 -5.55
N ASN A 146 -9.38 9.26 -4.49
CA ASN A 146 -9.08 10.68 -4.64
C ASN A 146 -7.75 10.87 -5.37
N ALA A 147 -6.75 10.07 -5.07
CA ALA A 147 -5.47 10.14 -5.75
C ALA A 147 -5.60 9.78 -7.23
N ALA A 148 -6.42 8.78 -7.56
CA ALA A 148 -6.69 8.43 -8.96
C ALA A 148 -7.34 9.58 -9.73
N ASP A 149 -8.04 10.47 -9.03
CA ASP A 149 -8.59 11.70 -9.62
C ASP A 149 -7.61 12.87 -9.61
N GLY A 150 -6.35 12.62 -9.23
CA GLY A 150 -5.33 13.66 -9.18
C GLY A 150 -5.29 14.45 -7.88
N MET A 151 -6.03 14.02 -6.86
CA MET A 151 -6.07 14.69 -5.56
C MET A 151 -5.24 13.91 -4.56
N GLU A 152 -4.00 14.34 -4.32
CA GLU A 152 -3.15 13.72 -3.33
C GLU A 152 -3.29 14.43 -2.00
N ARG A 153 -3.32 13.64 -0.93
CA ARG A 153 -3.39 14.15 0.41
C ARG A 153 -2.31 13.49 1.27
N HIS A 154 -1.68 14.29 2.11
CA HIS A 154 -0.64 13.82 3.00
C HIS A 154 -0.85 14.38 4.40
N SER A 155 -0.77 13.50 5.39
CA SER A 155 -0.78 13.89 6.80
C SER A 155 0.22 13.01 7.53
N ASN A 156 1.15 13.62 8.25
CA ASN A 156 2.25 12.91 8.88
C ASN A 156 2.50 13.46 10.29
N GLN A 157 2.24 12.61 11.28
CA GLN A 157 2.48 12.93 12.69
C GLN A 157 3.63 12.11 13.28
N LEU A 158 4.29 11.30 12.44
CA LEU A 158 5.43 10.49 12.88
C LEU A 158 6.69 11.32 13.03
N HIS A 159 6.78 12.43 12.30
CA HIS A 159 7.86 13.39 12.38
C HIS A 159 7.29 14.72 12.81
N ASP A 160 7.44 15.03 14.04
CA ASP A 160 6.92 16.27 14.60
C ASP A 160 8.05 17.16 15.09
N GLU A 161 9.15 17.11 14.39
CA GLU A 161 10.36 17.83 14.79
C GLU A 161 10.41 19.25 14.27
N ARG A 162 9.53 19.59 13.38
CA ARG A 162 9.54 20.93 12.77
C ARG A 162 9.14 22.03 13.74
N ASP A 163 8.66 21.65 14.83
CA ASP A 163 8.18 22.61 15.83
C ASP A 163 9.30 23.29 16.57
#